data_a66fe2b556f218f9a29887c97af82e92
#
_entry.id   a66fe2b556f218f9a29887c97af82e92
#
_cell.length_a   1.000
_cell.length_b   1.000
_cell.length_c   1.000
_cell.angle_alpha   90.00
_cell.angle_beta   90.00
_cell.angle_gamma   90.00
#
_symmetry.space_group_name_H-M   'P 1'
#
loop_
_entity.id
_entity.type
_entity.pdbx_description
1 polymer ?
#
loop_
_entity_poly.entity_id
_entity_poly.type
_entity_poly.pdbx_seq_one_letter_code
_entity_poly.pdbx_strand_id
1 'polypeptide(L)'
;MQRSLVGSEMCIRDRDDTRKNASFLEIYSKDQETGENKFYVSVVLKGKGLVRDGDRIFADDIILYRYADILLMKAEAKNALGQDPSAEINEVRKRAYKDKYEEHIYVNSTKEANDAAILKERLLELAFEGKRWWDLVRFDKAFDLVPSLREHKGEDYMMLFPIPLSTISVEPKVTQNPGWDK
;
A
#
# COMPACT_ATOMS: atom_id res chain seq x y z
N MET A 1 -10.26 -14.22 -2.75
CA MET A 1 -9.43 -13.17 -3.35
C MET A 1 -8.71 -12.24 -2.36
N GLN A 2 -9.06 -12.22 -1.07
CA GLN A 2 -8.42 -11.30 -0.09
C GLN A 2 -7.06 -11.76 0.45
N ARG A 3 -6.65 -13.01 0.25
CA ARG A 3 -5.35 -13.52 0.74
C ARG A 3 -4.14 -12.95 0.01
N SER A 4 -4.27 -12.48 -1.23
CA SER A 4 -3.12 -12.09 -2.04
C SER A 4 -2.64 -10.64 -1.78
N LEU A 5 -3.50 -9.75 -1.29
CA LEU A 5 -3.13 -8.35 -0.99
C LEU A 5 -2.63 -8.15 0.45
N VAL A 6 -2.95 -9.09 1.36
CA VAL A 6 -2.66 -8.97 2.80
C VAL A 6 -1.65 -10.03 3.27
N GLY A 7 -1.42 -11.08 2.48
CA GLY A 7 -0.95 -12.34 3.02
C GLY A 7 0.55 -12.57 3.09
N SER A 8 1.37 -12.13 2.17
CA SER A 8 2.78 -12.55 2.12
C SER A 8 3.81 -11.43 2.20
N GLU A 9 3.42 -10.21 1.91
CA GLU A 9 4.37 -9.08 1.88
C GLU A 9 4.06 -7.97 2.88
N MET A 10 2.93 -8.01 3.56
CA MET A 10 2.65 -7.05 4.60
C MET A 10 3.41 -7.43 5.86
N CYS A 11 4.72 -7.16 5.85
CA CYS A 11 5.57 -7.22 7.04
C CYS A 11 5.23 -6.16 8.11
N ILE A 12 3.97 -5.70 8.18
CA ILE A 12 3.42 -5.05 9.37
C ILE A 12 3.18 -6.13 10.47
N ARG A 13 3.82 -7.28 10.37
CA ARG A 13 3.86 -8.29 11.45
C ARG A 13 4.92 -7.97 12.48
N ASP A 14 5.77 -7.00 12.22
CA ASP A 14 6.74 -6.53 13.18
C ASP A 14 5.99 -6.00 14.41
N ARG A 15 6.25 -6.60 15.57
CA ARG A 15 5.61 -6.24 16.83
C ARG A 15 5.96 -4.81 17.24
N ASP A 16 7.07 -4.31 16.74
CA ASP A 16 7.61 -2.99 17.06
C ASP A 16 6.97 -1.87 16.22
N ASP A 17 6.33 -2.21 15.09
CA ASP A 17 5.66 -1.25 14.24
C ASP A 17 4.22 -0.96 14.72
N THR A 18 4.04 0.24 15.28
CA THR A 18 2.72 0.67 15.82
C THR A 18 1.64 0.84 14.75
N ARG A 19 2.03 0.93 13.47
CA ARG A 19 1.09 1.11 12.34
C ARG A 19 0.19 -0.10 12.13
N LYS A 20 0.64 -1.31 12.49
CA LYS A 20 -0.19 -2.53 12.40
C LYS A 20 -1.54 -2.31 13.07
N ASN A 21 -1.51 -2.05 14.36
CA ASN A 21 -2.72 -1.94 15.17
C ASN A 21 -3.56 -0.69 14.85
N ALA A 22 -2.96 0.31 14.20
CA ALA A 22 -3.67 1.49 13.70
C ALA A 22 -4.33 1.27 12.33
N SER A 23 -3.84 0.31 11.54
CA SER A 23 -4.27 0.10 10.16
C SER A 23 -5.31 -1.02 10.03
N PHE A 24 -5.15 -2.12 10.75
CA PHE A 24 -6.08 -3.25 10.69
C PHE A 24 -6.05 -4.10 11.96
N LEU A 25 -7.12 -4.88 12.15
CA LEU A 25 -7.27 -5.85 13.23
C LEU A 25 -7.42 -7.25 12.62
N GLU A 26 -6.61 -8.19 13.08
CA GLU A 26 -6.77 -9.61 12.75
C GLU A 26 -7.70 -10.27 13.76
N ILE A 27 -8.75 -10.91 13.29
CA ILE A 27 -9.71 -11.64 14.11
C ILE A 27 -9.44 -13.14 13.94
N TYR A 28 -9.39 -13.85 15.05
CA TYR A 28 -9.19 -15.28 15.12
C TYR A 28 -10.42 -15.94 15.73
N SER A 29 -10.82 -17.09 15.20
CA SER A 29 -11.82 -17.99 15.81
C SER A 29 -11.12 -19.17 16.47
N LYS A 30 -11.70 -19.70 17.53
CA LYS A 30 -11.24 -20.98 18.09
C LYS A 30 -11.79 -22.12 17.24
N ASP A 31 -10.90 -23.02 16.84
CA ASP A 31 -11.29 -24.30 16.28
C ASP A 31 -12.00 -25.11 17.36
N GLN A 32 -13.17 -25.67 17.06
CA GLN A 32 -13.99 -26.37 18.05
C GLN A 32 -13.43 -27.76 18.43
N GLU A 33 -12.63 -28.35 17.53
CA GLU A 33 -12.07 -29.69 17.75
C GLU A 33 -10.70 -29.62 18.43
N THR A 34 -9.84 -28.69 17.99
CA THR A 34 -8.45 -28.61 18.48
C THR A 34 -8.24 -27.53 19.53
N GLY A 35 -9.16 -26.60 19.69
CA GLY A 35 -9.03 -25.42 20.56
C GLY A 35 -8.01 -24.36 20.08
N GLU A 36 -7.39 -24.56 18.92
CA GLU A 36 -6.40 -23.66 18.36
C GLU A 36 -7.02 -22.40 17.77
N ASN A 37 -6.27 -21.30 17.80
CA ASN A 37 -6.68 -20.05 17.16
C ASN A 37 -6.46 -20.14 15.66
N LYS A 38 -7.54 -20.14 14.88
CA LYS A 38 -7.53 -20.11 13.42
C LYS A 38 -7.84 -18.70 12.93
N PHE A 39 -6.99 -18.17 12.03
CA PHE A 39 -7.25 -16.88 11.40
C PHE A 39 -8.62 -16.89 10.71
N TYR A 40 -9.44 -15.90 11.02
CA TYR A 40 -10.78 -15.75 10.45
C TYR A 40 -10.83 -14.63 9.41
N VAL A 41 -10.51 -13.38 9.82
CA VAL A 41 -10.61 -12.21 8.94
C VAL A 41 -9.71 -11.07 9.43
N SER A 42 -9.27 -10.21 8.49
CA SER A 42 -8.67 -8.91 8.82
C SER A 42 -9.68 -7.80 8.58
N VAL A 43 -9.86 -6.94 9.56
CA VAL A 43 -10.73 -5.76 9.49
C VAL A 43 -9.88 -4.52 9.36
N VAL A 44 -10.10 -3.73 8.30
CA VAL A 44 -9.42 -2.45 8.10
C VAL A 44 -9.97 -1.41 9.08
N LEU A 45 -9.07 -0.73 9.76
CA LEU A 45 -9.42 0.30 10.75
C LEU A 45 -9.34 1.72 10.19
N LYS A 46 -8.54 1.96 9.16
CA LYS A 46 -8.49 3.25 8.47
C LYS A 46 -9.81 3.50 7.75
N GLY A 47 -10.43 4.67 7.97
CA GLY A 47 -11.74 5.00 7.41
C GLY A 47 -12.90 4.18 8.00
N LYS A 48 -12.74 3.65 9.21
CA LYS A 48 -13.79 2.85 9.88
C LYS A 48 -15.02 3.63 10.29
N GLY A 49 -14.99 4.96 10.22
CA GLY A 49 -16.04 5.83 10.73
C GLY A 49 -16.11 5.84 12.26
N LEU A 50 -17.19 6.35 12.75
CA LEU A 50 -17.50 6.39 14.18
C LEU A 50 -18.81 5.62 14.46
N VAL A 51 -19.02 5.23 15.73
CA VAL A 51 -20.29 4.65 16.19
C VAL A 51 -21.03 5.73 16.97
N ARG A 52 -22.26 6.00 16.57
CA ARG A 52 -23.16 6.94 17.23
C ARG A 52 -24.52 6.28 17.40
N ASP A 53 -25.01 6.28 18.63
CA ASP A 53 -26.32 5.70 18.99
C ASP A 53 -26.50 4.23 18.57
N GLY A 54 -25.39 3.46 18.53
CA GLY A 54 -25.38 2.05 18.10
C GLY A 54 -25.14 1.83 16.62
N ASP A 55 -25.25 2.86 15.78
CA ASP A 55 -25.05 2.79 14.34
C ASP A 55 -23.65 3.25 13.93
N ARG A 56 -23.10 2.59 12.91
CA ARG A 56 -21.83 2.98 12.30
C ARG A 56 -22.07 4.04 11.23
N ILE A 57 -21.43 5.19 11.42
CA ILE A 57 -21.51 6.34 10.52
C ILE A 57 -20.14 6.51 9.85
N PHE A 58 -20.11 6.44 8.52
CA PHE A 58 -18.93 6.71 7.71
C PHE A 58 -18.87 8.19 7.36
N ALA A 59 -18.40 8.99 8.30
CA ALA A 59 -18.27 10.45 8.17
C ALA A 59 -16.80 10.90 8.18
N ASP A 60 -15.88 9.96 7.91
CA ASP A 60 -14.46 10.29 7.81
C ASP A 60 -14.18 11.03 6.50
N ASP A 61 -13.34 12.05 6.54
CA ASP A 61 -12.86 12.74 5.35
C ASP A 61 -11.97 11.81 4.52
N ILE A 62 -12.12 11.87 3.20
CA ILE A 62 -11.23 11.18 2.28
C ILE A 62 -9.93 11.97 2.18
N ILE A 63 -8.88 11.45 2.78
CA ILE A 63 -7.55 12.07 2.78
C ILE A 63 -6.87 11.78 1.44
N LEU A 64 -6.73 12.80 0.59
CA LEU A 64 -6.01 12.69 -0.68
C LEU A 64 -4.50 12.67 -0.47
N TYR A 65 -3.98 13.56 0.37
CA TYR A 65 -2.56 13.64 0.75
C TYR A 65 -2.43 13.95 2.22
N ARG A 66 -1.36 13.44 2.84
CA ARG A 66 -1.00 13.75 4.22
C ARG A 66 0.52 13.89 4.37
N TYR A 67 0.97 14.46 5.46
CA TYR A 67 2.37 14.83 5.64
C TYR A 67 3.36 13.66 5.40
N ALA A 68 3.05 12.46 5.88
CA ALA A 68 3.89 11.28 5.65
C ALA A 68 3.98 10.90 4.16
N ASP A 69 2.91 11.06 3.37
CA ASP A 69 2.94 10.84 1.93
C ASP A 69 3.87 11.86 1.25
N ILE A 70 3.78 13.14 1.63
CA ILE A 70 4.66 14.20 1.11
C ILE A 70 6.13 13.94 1.48
N LEU A 71 6.42 13.47 2.70
CA LEU A 71 7.78 13.09 3.09
C LEU A 71 8.32 11.97 2.21
N LEU A 72 7.53 10.93 1.96
CA LEU A 72 7.96 9.80 1.12
C LEU A 72 8.05 10.18 -0.36
N MET A 73 7.22 11.10 -0.87
CA MET A 73 7.38 11.68 -2.20
C MET A 73 8.69 12.50 -2.29
N LYS A 74 9.03 13.26 -1.25
CA LYS A 74 10.31 13.98 -1.18
C LYS A 74 11.50 13.03 -1.14
N ALA A 75 11.41 11.92 -0.38
CA ALA A 75 12.44 10.88 -0.37
C ALA A 75 12.67 10.29 -1.76
N GLU A 76 11.59 9.98 -2.49
CA GLU A 76 11.63 9.47 -3.86
C GLU A 76 12.30 10.48 -4.81
N ALA A 77 11.91 11.74 -4.74
CA ALA A 77 12.51 12.79 -5.57
C ALA A 77 13.99 12.98 -5.28
N LYS A 78 14.41 12.98 -4.01
CA LYS A 78 15.82 13.03 -3.61
C LYS A 78 16.61 11.86 -4.18
N ASN A 79 16.09 10.63 -4.03
CA ASN A 79 16.76 9.44 -4.57
C ASN A 79 16.89 9.50 -6.10
N ALA A 80 15.87 9.98 -6.81
CA ALA A 80 15.92 10.17 -8.25
C ALA A 80 16.99 11.21 -8.68
N LEU A 81 17.25 12.20 -7.84
CA LEU A 81 18.29 13.22 -8.04
C LEU A 81 19.68 12.79 -7.52
N GLY A 82 19.85 11.57 -7.06
CA GLY A 82 21.10 11.07 -6.46
C GLY A 82 21.42 11.67 -5.09
N GLN A 83 20.43 12.23 -4.40
CA GLN A 83 20.55 12.79 -3.06
C GLN A 83 20.12 11.76 -2.01
N ASP A 84 20.60 11.94 -0.78
CA ASP A 84 20.28 11.06 0.36
C ASP A 84 18.81 11.23 0.81
N PRO A 85 17.96 10.16 0.73
CA PRO A 85 16.56 10.19 1.17
C PRO A 85 16.38 9.76 2.63
N SER A 86 17.43 9.40 3.35
CA SER A 86 17.34 8.75 4.67
C SER A 86 16.64 9.61 5.71
N ALA A 87 16.79 10.92 5.66
CA ALA A 87 16.18 11.83 6.62
C ALA A 87 14.63 11.76 6.55
N GLU A 88 14.05 11.75 5.36
CA GLU A 88 12.61 11.69 5.13
C GLU A 88 12.04 10.32 5.53
N ILE A 89 12.75 9.23 5.21
CA ILE A 89 12.37 7.86 5.60
C ILE A 89 12.39 7.74 7.11
N ASN A 90 13.43 8.25 7.76
CA ASN A 90 13.63 8.17 9.20
C ASN A 90 12.61 9.01 9.98
N GLU A 91 12.16 10.13 9.44
CA GLU A 91 11.09 10.91 10.06
C GLU A 91 9.78 10.10 10.15
N VAL A 92 9.44 9.35 9.11
CA VAL A 92 8.29 8.43 9.11
C VAL A 92 8.50 7.28 10.09
N ARG A 93 9.69 6.66 10.08
CA ARG A 93 10.04 5.53 10.97
C ARG A 93 10.07 5.92 12.43
N LYS A 94 10.58 7.09 12.77
CA LYS A 94 10.60 7.59 14.14
C LYS A 94 9.21 7.59 14.78
N ARG A 95 8.19 8.02 14.03
CA ARG A 95 6.80 7.95 14.48
C ARG A 95 6.27 6.52 14.56
N ALA A 96 6.65 5.67 13.60
CA ALA A 96 6.14 4.30 13.48
C ALA A 96 6.70 3.37 14.58
N TYR A 97 7.97 3.49 14.90
CA TYR A 97 8.69 2.60 15.81
C TYR A 97 8.88 3.16 17.22
N LYS A 98 8.63 4.47 17.44
CA LYS A 98 8.71 5.11 18.76
C LYS A 98 10.01 4.77 19.51
N ASP A 99 9.89 4.11 20.67
CA ASP A 99 11.02 3.75 21.53
C ASP A 99 11.97 2.73 20.89
N LYS A 100 11.52 2.04 19.85
CA LYS A 100 12.31 1.08 19.07
C LYS A 100 12.95 1.68 17.82
N TYR A 101 12.81 2.97 17.60
CA TYR A 101 13.28 3.65 16.39
C TYR A 101 14.76 3.40 16.10
N GLU A 102 15.64 3.37 17.13
CA GLU A 102 17.08 3.19 16.95
C GLU A 102 17.44 1.86 16.26
N GLU A 103 16.62 0.83 16.43
CA GLU A 103 16.80 -0.49 15.80
C GLU A 103 16.33 -0.50 14.33
N HIS A 104 15.61 0.55 13.89
CA HIS A 104 14.98 0.66 12.58
C HIS A 104 15.45 1.86 11.76
N ILE A 105 16.54 2.51 12.16
CA ILE A 105 17.12 3.62 11.42
C ILE A 105 17.51 3.16 10.01
N TYR A 106 17.07 3.91 9.01
CA TYR A 106 17.47 3.71 7.62
C TYR A 106 18.75 4.49 7.32
N VAL A 107 19.70 3.82 6.70
CA VAL A 107 20.96 4.42 6.23
C VAL A 107 20.93 4.46 4.70
N ASN A 108 21.34 5.59 4.13
CA ASN A 108 21.43 5.78 2.69
C ASN A 108 22.27 4.67 2.01
N SER A 109 21.83 4.23 0.85
CA SER A 109 22.46 3.13 0.10
C SER A 109 22.45 3.43 -1.40
N THR A 110 22.48 2.37 -2.24
CA THR A 110 22.35 2.52 -3.68
C THR A 110 20.97 3.04 -4.06
N LYS A 111 20.84 3.60 -5.27
CA LYS A 111 19.57 4.10 -5.79
C LYS A 111 18.48 3.02 -5.72
N GLU A 112 18.80 1.82 -6.14
CA GLU A 112 17.87 0.68 -6.18
C GLU A 112 17.47 0.22 -4.78
N ALA A 113 18.40 0.21 -3.82
CA ALA A 113 18.13 -0.12 -2.43
C ALA A 113 17.25 0.95 -1.77
N ASN A 114 17.51 2.22 -2.05
CA ASN A 114 16.69 3.33 -1.60
C ASN A 114 15.28 3.25 -2.20
N ASP A 115 15.14 2.97 -3.49
CA ASP A 115 13.83 2.78 -4.15
C ASP A 115 13.03 1.66 -3.49
N ALA A 116 13.68 0.53 -3.22
CA ALA A 116 13.03 -0.60 -2.54
C ALA A 116 12.60 -0.24 -1.10
N ALA A 117 13.44 0.49 -0.37
CA ALA A 117 13.14 0.95 0.99
C ALA A 117 11.98 1.96 1.00
N ILE A 118 11.97 2.92 0.08
CA ILE A 118 10.89 3.90 -0.07
C ILE A 118 9.57 3.18 -0.42
N LEU A 119 9.59 2.29 -1.40
CA LEU A 119 8.42 1.53 -1.82
C LEU A 119 7.85 0.66 -0.69
N LYS A 120 8.72 0.06 0.14
CA LYS A 120 8.34 -0.67 1.35
C LYS A 120 7.73 0.26 2.39
N GLU A 121 8.38 1.39 2.66
CA GLU A 121 7.89 2.37 3.65
C GLU A 121 6.53 2.94 3.26
N ARG A 122 6.33 3.24 1.96
CA ARG A 122 5.02 3.66 1.42
C ARG A 122 3.95 2.59 1.60
N LEU A 123 4.28 1.30 1.39
CA LEU A 123 3.36 0.20 1.65
C LEU A 123 2.91 0.16 3.12
N LEU A 124 3.85 0.28 4.06
CA LEU A 124 3.57 0.22 5.49
C LEU A 124 2.78 1.43 5.98
N GLU A 125 3.18 2.61 5.52
CA GLU A 125 2.60 3.88 5.97
C GLU A 125 1.23 4.16 5.35
N LEU A 126 1.09 3.92 4.04
CA LEU A 126 -0.08 4.30 3.25
C LEU A 126 -1.00 3.09 2.94
N ALA A 127 -0.83 1.98 3.68
CA ALA A 127 -1.71 0.82 3.56
C ALA A 127 -3.19 1.24 3.68
N PHE A 128 -4.03 0.72 2.78
CA PHE A 128 -5.47 0.99 2.69
C PHE A 128 -5.86 2.43 2.30
N GLU A 129 -4.93 3.25 1.82
CA GLU A 129 -5.18 4.63 1.36
C GLU A 129 -5.24 4.76 -0.17
N GLY A 130 -5.35 3.66 -0.90
CA GLY A 130 -5.49 3.64 -2.36
C GLY A 130 -4.21 4.00 -3.15
N LYS A 131 -3.05 4.07 -2.49
CA LYS A 131 -1.79 4.53 -3.12
C LYS A 131 -1.00 3.40 -3.79
N ARG A 132 -1.11 2.16 -3.30
CA ARG A 132 -0.20 1.05 -3.66
C ARG A 132 -0.07 0.78 -5.14
N TRP A 133 -1.18 0.78 -5.89
CA TRP A 133 -1.16 0.53 -7.32
C TRP A 133 -0.28 1.54 -8.06
N TRP A 134 -0.49 2.82 -7.79
CA TRP A 134 0.25 3.91 -8.41
C TRP A 134 1.74 3.89 -8.05
N ASP A 135 2.06 3.49 -6.82
CA ASP A 135 3.45 3.28 -6.40
C ASP A 135 4.10 2.16 -7.20
N LEU A 136 3.43 1.01 -7.34
CA LEU A 136 3.95 -0.14 -8.07
C LEU A 136 4.18 0.15 -9.55
N VAL A 137 3.25 0.88 -10.18
CA VAL A 137 3.39 1.30 -11.59
C VAL A 137 4.57 2.28 -11.74
N ARG A 138 4.66 3.29 -10.87
CA ARG A 138 5.71 4.31 -10.94
C ARG A 138 7.12 3.75 -10.69
N PHE A 139 7.25 2.75 -9.82
CA PHE A 139 8.51 2.06 -9.53
C PHE A 139 8.79 0.89 -10.48
N ASP A 140 7.96 0.65 -11.48
CA ASP A 140 8.06 -0.50 -12.40
C ASP A 140 8.15 -1.85 -11.65
N LYS A 141 7.30 -2.02 -10.64
CA LYS A 141 7.27 -3.21 -9.77
C LYS A 141 5.94 -3.95 -9.79
N ALA A 142 4.98 -3.54 -10.62
CA ALA A 142 3.65 -4.14 -10.65
C ALA A 142 3.72 -5.63 -11.04
N PHE A 143 4.42 -5.98 -12.11
CA PHE A 143 4.55 -7.37 -12.56
C PHE A 143 5.36 -8.23 -11.59
N ASP A 144 6.32 -7.65 -10.88
CA ASP A 144 7.16 -8.40 -9.94
C ASP A 144 6.44 -8.66 -8.61
N LEU A 145 5.68 -7.69 -8.10
CA LEU A 145 5.13 -7.70 -6.75
C LEU A 145 3.64 -8.04 -6.67
N VAL A 146 2.89 -7.97 -7.78
CA VAL A 146 1.49 -8.40 -7.80
C VAL A 146 1.40 -9.83 -8.32
N PRO A 147 1.02 -10.83 -7.48
CA PRO A 147 1.06 -12.24 -7.88
C PRO A 147 0.24 -12.55 -9.13
N SER A 148 -0.93 -11.93 -9.29
CA SER A 148 -1.81 -12.13 -10.46
C SER A 148 -1.27 -11.53 -11.76
N LEU A 149 -0.25 -10.67 -11.71
CA LEU A 149 0.36 -10.06 -12.88
C LEU A 149 1.68 -10.72 -13.31
N ARG A 150 2.23 -11.62 -12.50
CA ARG A 150 3.55 -12.22 -12.79
C ARG A 150 3.60 -12.96 -14.11
N GLU A 151 2.53 -13.65 -14.48
CA GLU A 151 2.42 -14.40 -15.73
C GLU A 151 2.21 -13.49 -16.96
N HIS A 152 1.87 -12.22 -16.71
CA HIS A 152 1.64 -11.19 -17.73
C HIS A 152 2.83 -10.23 -17.92
N LYS A 153 4.01 -10.61 -17.43
CA LYS A 153 5.21 -9.78 -17.55
C LYS A 153 5.54 -9.51 -19.02
N GLY A 154 5.60 -8.24 -19.40
CA GLY A 154 5.76 -7.79 -20.79
C GLY A 154 4.45 -7.36 -21.47
N GLU A 155 3.31 -7.53 -20.81
CA GLU A 155 2.03 -7.01 -21.26
C GLU A 155 1.78 -5.61 -20.66
N ASP A 156 2.62 -4.65 -21.01
CA ASP A 156 2.68 -3.31 -20.40
C ASP A 156 1.36 -2.53 -20.50
N TYR A 157 0.50 -2.90 -21.46
CA TYR A 157 -0.84 -2.32 -21.59
C TYR A 157 -1.70 -2.54 -20.33
N MET A 158 -1.44 -3.60 -19.56
CA MET A 158 -2.16 -3.90 -18.31
C MET A 158 -1.89 -2.88 -17.20
N MET A 159 -0.87 -2.03 -17.35
CA MET A 159 -0.61 -0.93 -16.41
C MET A 159 -1.63 0.21 -16.58
N LEU A 160 -2.34 0.26 -17.69
CA LEU A 160 -3.43 1.18 -17.94
C LEU A 160 -4.77 0.46 -17.80
N PHE A 161 -5.73 1.04 -17.09
CA PHE A 161 -7.08 0.49 -17.05
C PHE A 161 -7.77 0.64 -18.42
N PRO A 162 -8.61 -0.33 -18.82
CA PRO A 162 -9.43 -0.18 -20.00
C PRO A 162 -10.42 0.98 -19.82
N ILE A 163 -10.67 1.70 -20.91
CA ILE A 163 -11.73 2.72 -20.94
C ILE A 163 -13.09 1.98 -20.94
N PRO A 164 -14.02 2.33 -20.04
CA PRO A 164 -15.32 1.68 -19.98
C PRO A 164 -16.07 1.76 -21.32
N LEU A 165 -16.68 0.65 -21.74
CA LEU A 165 -17.46 0.62 -23.00
C LEU A 165 -18.59 1.65 -23.00
N SER A 166 -19.18 1.95 -21.84
CA SER A 166 -20.17 3.02 -21.69
C SER A 166 -19.63 4.38 -22.09
N THR A 167 -18.35 4.68 -21.82
CA THR A 167 -17.71 5.92 -22.24
C THR A 167 -17.47 5.93 -23.75
N ILE A 168 -16.94 4.84 -24.31
CA ILE A 168 -16.67 4.72 -25.76
C ILE A 168 -17.97 4.81 -26.56
N SER A 169 -19.06 4.25 -26.05
CA SER A 169 -20.35 4.27 -26.77
C SER A 169 -21.00 5.64 -26.87
N VAL A 170 -20.71 6.56 -25.96
CA VAL A 170 -21.27 7.91 -25.95
C VAL A 170 -20.33 8.98 -26.52
N GLU A 171 -19.05 8.69 -26.66
CA GLU A 171 -18.06 9.62 -27.21
C GLU A 171 -17.24 8.96 -28.34
N PRO A 172 -17.71 9.13 -29.61
CA PRO A 172 -17.11 8.46 -30.77
C PRO A 172 -15.64 8.80 -31.06
N LYS A 173 -15.10 9.86 -30.42
CA LYS A 173 -13.70 10.24 -30.56
C LYS A 173 -12.79 9.53 -29.58
N VAL A 174 -13.35 8.83 -28.58
CA VAL A 174 -12.59 8.07 -27.60
C VAL A 174 -12.31 6.67 -28.16
N THR A 175 -11.05 6.33 -28.28
CA THR A 175 -10.58 4.97 -28.64
C THR A 175 -10.09 4.24 -27.41
N GLN A 176 -10.18 2.93 -27.40
CA GLN A 176 -9.68 2.10 -26.31
C GLN A 176 -8.16 2.22 -26.17
N ASN A 177 -7.66 2.04 -24.95
CA ASN A 177 -6.22 1.94 -24.70
C ASN A 177 -5.64 0.75 -25.48
N PRO A 178 -4.43 0.90 -26.07
CA PRO A 178 -3.78 -0.17 -26.82
C PRO A 178 -3.69 -1.46 -25.99
N GLY A 179 -3.98 -2.61 -26.63
CA GLY A 179 -3.98 -3.91 -25.97
C GLY A 179 -5.32 -4.33 -25.35
N TRP A 180 -6.23 -3.39 -25.11
CA TRP A 180 -7.60 -3.65 -24.63
C TRP A 180 -8.65 -3.65 -25.74
N ASP A 181 -8.21 -3.49 -26.97
CA ASP A 181 -9.02 -3.43 -28.21
C ASP A 181 -9.19 -4.82 -28.89
N LYS A 182 -8.87 -5.89 -28.15
CA LYS A 182 -8.93 -7.29 -28.62
C LYS A 182 -10.25 -7.95 -28.29
#